data_e27c036cdf6b0e3ed7d5c5cc7b1abb97
#
_entry.id   e27c036cdf6b0e3ed7d5c5cc7b1abb97
#
_cell.length_a   1.000
_cell.length_b   1.000
_cell.length_c   1.000
_cell.angle_alpha   90.00
_cell.angle_beta   90.00
_cell.angle_gamma   90.00
#
_symmetry.space_group_name_H-M   'P 1'
#
loop_
_entity.id
_entity.type
_entity.pdbx_description
1 polymer ?
#
loop_
_entity_poly.entity_id
_entity_poly.type
_entity_poly.pdbx_seq_one_letter_code
_entity_poly.pdbx_strand_id
1 'polypeptide(L)'
;MTTDNDPLAAAKAELLELKRELTQRLEEMKRSDSRPKMDSAVGRLTFMDEYQQHQMAEHGRRNVESQLGRVHAALVRVRDGTYGKCARCGLDIPPERLEFMPEAAHCVQCHSRA
;
A
#
# COMPACT_ATOMS: atom_id res chain seq x y z
N MET A 1 -24.73 21.29 0.92
CA MET A 1 -24.22 20.16 0.61
C MET A 1 -23.06 19.84 1.34
N THR A 2 -23.02 18.92 1.92
CA THR A 2 -22.07 18.75 2.90
C THR A 2 -21.38 17.50 2.68
N THR A 3 -20.80 17.38 1.52
CA THR A 3 -19.95 16.25 1.29
C THR A 3 -18.82 16.20 2.27
N ASP A 4 -18.50 17.31 2.89
CA ASP A 4 -17.42 17.30 3.87
C ASP A 4 -17.74 16.43 5.07
N ASN A 5 -19.02 16.27 5.37
CA ASN A 5 -19.40 15.46 6.52
C ASN A 5 -19.68 14.02 6.17
N ASP A 6 -19.54 13.66 4.92
CA ASP A 6 -19.80 12.29 4.49
C ASP A 6 -18.60 11.43 4.83
N PRO A 7 -18.78 10.39 5.64
CA PRO A 7 -17.64 9.52 5.96
C PRO A 7 -16.99 8.89 4.73
N LEU A 8 -17.77 8.61 3.71
CA LEU A 8 -17.20 8.05 2.49
C LEU A 8 -16.37 9.07 1.75
N ALA A 9 -16.78 10.34 1.79
CA ALA A 9 -15.97 11.37 1.14
C ALA A 9 -14.63 11.53 1.82
N ALA A 10 -14.62 11.48 3.15
CA ALA A 10 -13.37 11.57 3.89
C ALA A 10 -12.47 10.37 3.61
N ALA A 11 -13.06 9.18 3.58
CA ALA A 11 -12.30 7.98 3.29
C ALA A 11 -11.73 8.03 1.88
N LYS A 12 -12.51 8.51 0.93
CA LYS A 12 -12.04 8.62 -0.43
C LYS A 12 -10.86 9.58 -0.53
N ALA A 13 -10.94 10.69 0.17
CA ALA A 13 -9.85 11.66 0.15
C ALA A 13 -8.57 11.06 0.73
N GLU A 14 -8.69 10.34 1.83
CA GLU A 14 -7.53 9.69 2.42
C GLU A 14 -6.94 8.63 1.50
N LEU A 15 -7.79 7.87 0.84
CA LEU A 15 -7.32 6.83 -0.06
C LEU A 15 -6.62 7.43 -1.28
N LEU A 16 -7.14 8.53 -1.79
CA LEU A 16 -6.51 9.20 -2.92
C LEU A 16 -5.16 9.77 -2.53
N GLU A 17 -5.05 10.32 -1.34
CA GLU A 17 -3.78 10.83 -0.87
C GLU A 17 -2.78 9.70 -0.67
N LEU A 18 -3.23 8.61 -0.09
CA LEU A 18 -2.37 7.44 0.09
C LEU A 18 -1.93 6.88 -1.25
N LYS A 19 -2.83 6.85 -2.21
CA LYS A 19 -2.49 6.38 -3.55
C LYS A 19 -1.38 7.23 -4.15
N ARG A 20 -1.49 8.54 -3.98
CA ARG A 20 -0.49 9.46 -4.52
C ARG A 20 0.86 9.22 -3.86
N GLU A 21 0.86 9.09 -2.54
CA GLU A 21 2.10 8.87 -1.80
C GLU A 21 2.76 7.56 -2.21
N LEU A 22 1.96 6.50 -2.32
CA LEU A 22 2.51 5.19 -2.68
C LEU A 22 3.03 5.18 -4.11
N THR A 23 2.31 5.83 -5.01
CA THR A 23 2.75 5.90 -6.41
C THR A 23 4.08 6.64 -6.49
N GLN A 24 4.19 7.73 -5.77
CA GLN A 24 5.41 8.51 -5.77
C GLN A 24 6.57 7.70 -5.18
N ARG A 25 6.31 6.98 -4.09
CA ARG A 25 7.34 6.15 -3.49
C ARG A 25 7.78 5.05 -4.44
N LEU A 26 6.82 4.46 -5.13
CA LEU A 26 7.15 3.39 -6.07
C LEU A 26 8.02 3.90 -7.20
N GLU A 27 7.70 5.09 -7.72
CA GLU A 27 8.52 5.66 -8.77
C GLU A 27 9.93 5.95 -8.30
N GLU A 28 10.07 6.43 -7.07
CA GLU A 28 11.39 6.67 -6.51
C GLU A 28 12.16 5.37 -6.36
N MET A 29 11.49 4.33 -5.94
CA MET A 29 12.13 3.03 -5.81
C MET A 29 12.60 2.51 -7.16
N LYS A 30 11.79 2.69 -8.19
CA LYS A 30 12.17 2.23 -9.53
C LYS A 30 13.34 3.02 -10.07
N ARG A 31 13.38 4.30 -9.82
CA ARG A 31 14.52 5.11 -10.26
C ARG A 31 15.79 4.67 -9.55
N SER A 32 15.67 4.34 -8.29
CA SER A 32 16.80 3.87 -7.54
C SER A 32 17.33 2.56 -8.09
N ASP A 33 16.42 1.65 -8.44
CA ASP A 33 16.79 0.37 -8.98
C ASP A 33 17.49 0.49 -10.33
N SER A 34 17.08 1.45 -11.13
CA SER A 34 17.65 1.58 -12.45
C SER A 34 18.97 2.33 -12.44
N ARG A 35 19.43 2.77 -11.29
CA ARG A 35 20.69 3.45 -11.20
C ARG A 35 21.82 2.52 -11.57
N PRO A 36 22.75 2.97 -12.39
CA PRO A 36 23.85 2.09 -12.78
C PRO A 36 24.67 1.68 -11.56
N LYS A 37 25.14 0.46 -11.60
CA LYS A 37 25.97 -0.01 -10.51
C LYS A 37 27.30 0.68 -10.53
N MET A 38 27.80 0.96 -9.35
CA MET A 38 29.13 1.51 -9.24
C MET A 38 30.12 0.48 -9.68
N ASP A 39 31.30 0.95 -9.96
CA ASP A 39 32.29 0.04 -10.41
C ASP A 39 32.55 -1.00 -9.37
N SER A 40 33.19 -2.03 -9.81
CA SER A 40 33.39 -3.18 -8.98
C SER A 40 34.68 -3.14 -8.26
N ALA A 41 35.26 -2.00 -8.09
CA ALA A 41 36.54 -1.93 -7.43
C ALA A 41 36.47 -2.31 -5.99
N VAL A 42 35.31 -2.46 -5.47
CA VAL A 42 35.16 -2.59 -4.05
C VAL A 42 35.29 -4.01 -3.54
N GLY A 43 35.14 -4.99 -4.33
CA GLY A 43 35.42 -6.32 -3.87
C GLY A 43 34.21 -7.16 -3.59
N ARG A 44 34.49 -8.37 -3.12
CA ARG A 44 33.43 -9.37 -2.99
C ARG A 44 32.44 -9.09 -1.91
N LEU A 45 32.88 -8.51 -0.81
CA LEU A 45 31.95 -8.20 0.26
C LEU A 45 30.89 -7.21 -0.22
N THR A 46 31.33 -6.26 -1.01
CA THR A 46 30.39 -5.29 -1.55
C THR A 46 29.41 -5.95 -2.49
N PHE A 47 29.86 -6.94 -3.25
CA PHE A 47 28.95 -7.66 -4.13
C PHE A 47 27.82 -8.32 -3.32
N MET A 48 28.17 -8.97 -2.23
CA MET A 48 27.15 -9.61 -1.41
C MET A 48 26.23 -8.57 -0.79
N ASP A 49 26.77 -7.45 -0.35
CA ASP A 49 25.94 -6.38 0.20
C ASP A 49 24.99 -5.84 -0.85
N GLU A 50 25.48 -5.64 -2.06
CA GLU A 50 24.62 -5.15 -3.14
C GLU A 50 23.52 -6.14 -3.46
N TYR A 51 23.85 -7.41 -3.46
CA TYR A 51 22.85 -8.44 -3.74
C TYR A 51 21.75 -8.41 -2.68
N GLN A 52 22.12 -8.33 -1.41
CA GLN A 52 21.16 -8.27 -0.34
C GLN A 52 20.31 -7.01 -0.41
N GLN A 53 20.93 -5.89 -0.70
CA GLN A 53 20.20 -4.64 -0.84
C GLN A 53 19.22 -4.71 -2.00
N HIS A 54 19.61 -5.36 -3.08
CA HIS A 54 18.70 -5.52 -4.21
C HIS A 54 17.50 -6.37 -3.82
N GLN A 55 17.73 -7.44 -3.06
CA GLN A 55 16.64 -8.30 -2.62
C GLN A 55 15.67 -7.53 -1.71
N MET A 56 16.22 -6.75 -0.80
CA MET A 56 15.39 -5.94 0.09
C MET A 56 14.62 -4.88 -0.67
N ALA A 57 15.25 -4.28 -1.66
CA ALA A 57 14.57 -3.26 -2.46
C ALA A 57 13.42 -3.87 -3.24
N GLU A 58 13.62 -5.07 -3.78
CA GLU A 58 12.53 -5.74 -4.49
C GLU A 58 11.39 -6.10 -3.56
N HIS A 59 11.72 -6.56 -2.37
CA HIS A 59 10.70 -6.89 -1.39
C HIS A 59 9.91 -5.65 -1.00
N GLY A 60 10.59 -4.54 -0.79
CA GLY A 60 9.92 -3.30 -0.46
C GLY A 60 9.03 -2.82 -1.59
N ARG A 61 9.49 -2.95 -2.84
CA ARG A 61 8.69 -2.55 -3.98
C ARG A 61 7.42 -3.39 -4.08
N ARG A 62 7.53 -4.70 -3.86
CA ARG A 62 6.37 -5.56 -3.89
C ARG A 62 5.37 -5.19 -2.80
N ASN A 63 5.88 -4.82 -1.63
CA ASN A 63 5.01 -4.39 -0.55
C ASN A 63 4.24 -3.13 -0.92
N VAL A 64 4.92 -2.18 -1.52
CA VAL A 64 4.26 -0.94 -1.95
C VAL A 64 3.24 -1.23 -3.04
N GLU A 65 3.60 -2.07 -4.00
CA GLU A 65 2.67 -2.43 -5.06
C GLU A 65 1.45 -3.15 -4.51
N SER A 66 1.65 -4.03 -3.55
CA SER A 66 0.56 -4.75 -2.94
C SER A 66 -0.37 -3.79 -2.18
N GLN A 67 0.21 -2.88 -1.45
CA GLN A 67 -0.58 -1.88 -0.73
C GLN A 67 -1.34 -0.99 -1.70
N LEU A 68 -0.71 -0.61 -2.79
CA LEU A 68 -1.35 0.20 -3.80
C LEU A 68 -2.54 -0.53 -4.42
N GLY A 69 -2.40 -1.84 -4.64
CA GLY A 69 -3.51 -2.63 -5.11
C GLY A 69 -4.68 -2.63 -4.13
N ARG A 70 -4.39 -2.70 -2.85
CA ARG A 70 -5.43 -2.64 -1.83
C ARG A 70 -6.10 -1.27 -1.82
N VAL A 71 -5.34 -0.21 -2.05
CA VAL A 71 -5.91 1.14 -2.12
C VAL A 71 -6.86 1.24 -3.31
N HIS A 72 -6.45 0.71 -4.46
CA HIS A 72 -7.32 0.72 -5.63
C HIS A 72 -8.61 -0.04 -5.36
N ALA A 73 -8.51 -1.20 -4.74
CA ALA A 73 -9.69 -2.00 -4.42
C ALA A 73 -10.60 -1.25 -3.43
N ALA A 74 -9.99 -0.56 -2.48
CA ALA A 74 -10.78 0.21 -1.52
C ALA A 74 -11.52 1.35 -2.21
N LEU A 75 -10.87 2.00 -3.17
CA LEU A 75 -11.54 3.06 -3.93
C LEU A 75 -12.72 2.53 -4.73
N VAL A 76 -12.59 1.33 -5.27
CA VAL A 76 -13.70 0.70 -5.96
C VAL A 76 -14.86 0.45 -5.00
N ARG A 77 -14.56 0.01 -3.79
CA ARG A 77 -15.61 -0.23 -2.80
C ARG A 77 -16.28 1.07 -2.36
N VAL A 78 -15.51 2.16 -2.28
CA VAL A 78 -16.13 3.45 -2.00
C VAL A 78 -17.13 3.79 -3.10
N ARG A 79 -16.74 3.59 -4.35
CA ARG A 79 -17.61 3.86 -5.47
C ARG A 79 -18.86 2.99 -5.42
N ASP A 80 -18.70 1.71 -5.08
CA ASP A 80 -19.80 0.76 -5.09
C ASP A 80 -20.64 0.78 -3.82
N GLY A 81 -20.22 1.52 -2.80
CA GLY A 81 -20.98 1.59 -1.57
C GLY A 81 -20.71 0.46 -0.59
N THR A 82 -19.66 -0.31 -0.81
CA THR A 82 -19.34 -1.43 0.08
C THR A 82 -18.10 -1.16 0.94
N TYR A 83 -17.61 0.06 0.92
CA TYR A 83 -16.43 0.40 1.72
C TYR A 83 -16.76 0.23 3.21
N GLY A 84 -15.81 -0.30 3.95
CA GLY A 84 -15.98 -0.51 5.38
C GLY A 84 -16.56 -1.86 5.75
N LYS A 85 -16.88 -2.67 4.76
CA LYS A 85 -17.36 -4.03 5.01
C LYS A 85 -16.23 -5.02 4.71
N CYS A 86 -16.10 -6.00 5.57
CA CYS A 86 -15.11 -7.05 5.35
C CYS A 86 -15.46 -7.81 4.08
N ALA A 87 -14.48 -7.93 3.19
CA ALA A 87 -14.71 -8.60 1.93
C ALA A 87 -14.96 -10.09 2.09
N ARG A 88 -14.61 -10.64 3.26
CA ARG A 88 -14.73 -12.06 3.47
C ARG A 88 -15.97 -12.45 4.25
N CYS A 89 -16.25 -11.75 5.35
CA CYS A 89 -17.38 -12.12 6.19
C CYS A 89 -18.54 -11.15 6.11
N GLY A 90 -18.37 -10.00 5.48
CA GLY A 90 -19.46 -9.05 5.30
C GLY A 90 -19.76 -8.18 6.49
N LEU A 91 -19.11 -8.40 7.61
CA LEU A 91 -19.32 -7.58 8.79
C LEU A 91 -18.53 -6.28 8.67
N ASP A 92 -18.94 -5.31 9.48
CA ASP A 92 -18.27 -4.03 9.44
C ASP A 92 -16.84 -4.13 9.94
N ILE A 93 -15.94 -3.44 9.25
CA ILE A 93 -14.58 -3.29 9.74
C ILE A 93 -14.60 -2.19 10.79
N PRO A 94 -13.96 -2.40 11.96
CA PRO A 94 -13.99 -1.38 13.00
C PRO A 94 -13.45 -0.04 12.50
N PRO A 95 -14.08 1.06 12.88
CA PRO A 95 -13.61 2.37 12.41
C PRO A 95 -12.16 2.67 12.80
N GLU A 96 -11.72 2.20 13.94
CA GLU A 96 -10.34 2.43 14.34
C GLU A 96 -9.37 1.78 13.37
N ARG A 97 -9.73 0.58 12.90
CA ARG A 97 -8.88 -0.09 11.94
C ARG A 97 -8.81 0.68 10.62
N LEU A 98 -9.94 1.25 10.21
CA LEU A 98 -9.97 2.03 8.98
C LEU A 98 -9.19 3.33 9.11
N GLU A 99 -9.09 3.87 10.31
CA GLU A 99 -8.28 5.06 10.51
C GLU A 99 -6.80 4.75 10.30
N PHE A 100 -6.35 3.60 10.80
CA PHE A 100 -4.96 3.22 10.60
C PHE A 100 -4.70 2.70 9.20
N MET A 101 -5.65 1.98 8.65
CA MET A 101 -5.49 1.34 7.35
C MET A 101 -6.73 1.60 6.52
N PRO A 102 -6.82 2.77 5.89
CA PRO A 102 -8.01 3.05 5.07
C PRO A 102 -8.21 2.04 3.95
N GLU A 103 -7.14 1.37 3.54
CA GLU A 103 -7.23 0.38 2.47
C GLU A 103 -7.60 -1.01 2.99
N ALA A 104 -7.89 -1.17 4.27
CA ALA A 104 -8.20 -2.48 4.82
C ALA A 104 -9.44 -3.08 4.16
N ALA A 105 -9.34 -4.33 3.76
CA ALA A 105 -10.42 -5.05 3.12
C ALA A 105 -11.03 -6.10 4.03
N HIS A 106 -10.40 -6.41 5.14
CA HIS A 106 -10.83 -7.48 6.02
C HIS A 106 -10.84 -7.02 7.46
N CYS A 107 -11.77 -7.55 8.23
CA CYS A 107 -11.77 -7.31 9.66
C CYS A 107 -10.59 -8.05 10.30
N VAL A 108 -10.35 -7.76 11.57
CA VAL A 108 -9.19 -8.33 12.26
C VAL A 108 -9.25 -9.85 12.24
N GLN A 109 -10.43 -10.40 12.50
CA GLN A 109 -10.57 -11.85 12.58
C GLN A 109 -10.29 -12.52 11.25
N CYS A 110 -10.83 -11.95 10.16
CA CYS A 110 -10.59 -12.54 8.85
C CYS A 110 -9.17 -12.36 8.39
N HIS A 111 -8.59 -11.22 8.75
CA HIS A 111 -7.18 -10.99 8.41
C HIS A 111 -6.29 -12.02 9.11
N SER A 112 -6.59 -12.33 10.36
CA SER A 112 -5.79 -13.29 11.09
C SER A 112 -5.91 -14.70 10.54
N ARG A 113 -7.05 -15.00 9.91
CA ARG A 113 -7.23 -16.32 9.34
C ARG A 113 -6.54 -16.51 8.00
N ALA A 114 -6.10 -15.44 7.41
CA ALA A 114 -5.46 -15.55 6.10
C ALA A 114 -4.07 -16.20 6.18
#